data_20f2a914dd302f978cb68838811780e7
#
_entry.id   20f2a914dd302f978cb68838811780e7
#
_cell.length_a   1.000
_cell.length_b   1.000
_cell.length_c   1.000
_cell.angle_alpha   90.00
_cell.angle_beta   90.00
_cell.angle_gamma   90.00
#
_symmetry.space_group_name_H-M   'P 1'
#
loop_
_entity.id
_entity.type
_entity.pdbx_description
1 polymer ?
#
loop_
_entity_poly.entity_id
_entity_poly.type
_entity_poly.pdbx_seq_one_letter_code
_entity_poly.pdbx_strand_id
1 'polypeptide(L)'
;SGLIVLLSSLIYTVYLKRINYIQKQAENQNRLVETKMEALQSQMNPHFVFNAINSIQFYIIKKNTDDAMMFLGEFSKIIRNTLNNSSKLKISLKEEIEFLNSYIILENMRFDNRVFFEIQVDTSIDVSKIQVPPMLLQPFIENVFAHAFNETIANPTLQIRFSLMVGSLICEIIDNGIGMGQSSSIKLFESKGIKLVKERISLFQKSVSDPITFSTTNGGGTHITL
;
A
#
# COMPACT_ATOMS: atom_id res chain seq x y z
N SER A 1 -62.86 -9.43 -21.91
CA SER A 1 -61.63 -9.59 -22.73
C SER A 1 -60.65 -8.43 -22.54
N GLY A 2 -61.04 -7.15 -22.44
CA GLY A 2 -60.14 -5.99 -22.31
C GLY A 2 -59.34 -5.94 -21.01
N LEU A 3 -59.92 -6.36 -19.89
CA LEU A 3 -59.26 -6.34 -18.58
C LEU A 3 -58.05 -7.29 -18.50
N ILE A 4 -58.17 -8.46 -19.17
CA ILE A 4 -57.08 -9.46 -19.22
C ILE A 4 -55.87 -8.94 -20.01
N VAL A 5 -56.13 -8.24 -21.13
CA VAL A 5 -55.10 -7.63 -21.95
C VAL A 5 -54.37 -6.52 -21.21
N LEU A 6 -55.08 -5.69 -20.48
CA LEU A 6 -54.49 -4.63 -19.64
C LEU A 6 -53.62 -5.20 -18.50
N LEU A 7 -54.10 -6.24 -17.82
CA LEU A 7 -53.34 -6.92 -16.77
C LEU A 7 -52.09 -7.60 -17.30
N SER A 8 -52.16 -8.28 -18.45
CA SER A 8 -51.00 -8.92 -19.08
C SER A 8 -49.98 -7.87 -19.53
N SER A 9 -50.40 -6.74 -20.08
CA SER A 9 -49.52 -5.63 -20.45
C SER A 9 -48.83 -5.00 -19.24
N LEU A 10 -49.56 -4.83 -18.12
CA LEU A 10 -49.01 -4.32 -16.88
C LEU A 10 -47.96 -5.29 -16.28
N ILE A 11 -48.25 -6.57 -16.24
CA ILE A 11 -47.34 -7.61 -15.76
C ILE A 11 -46.08 -7.63 -16.63
N TYR A 12 -46.25 -7.56 -17.95
CA TYR A 12 -45.11 -7.56 -18.89
C TYR A 12 -44.23 -6.30 -18.72
N THR A 13 -44.83 -5.12 -18.52
CA THR A 13 -44.05 -3.88 -18.28
C THR A 13 -43.29 -3.93 -16.96
N VAL A 14 -43.91 -4.46 -15.90
CA VAL A 14 -43.25 -4.65 -14.59
C VAL A 14 -42.08 -5.66 -14.71
N TYR A 15 -42.31 -6.75 -15.45
CA TYR A 15 -41.29 -7.77 -15.71
C TYR A 15 -40.08 -7.20 -16.46
N LEU A 16 -40.33 -6.41 -17.53
CA LEU A 16 -39.24 -5.75 -18.28
C LEU A 16 -38.46 -4.74 -17.41
N LYS A 17 -39.17 -3.94 -16.60
CA LYS A 17 -38.52 -3.01 -15.67
C LYS A 17 -37.64 -3.75 -14.65
N ARG A 18 -38.08 -4.90 -14.17
CA ARG A 18 -37.32 -5.72 -13.22
C ARG A 18 -36.06 -6.31 -13.86
N ILE A 19 -36.17 -6.81 -15.10
CA ILE A 19 -35.01 -7.31 -15.86
C ILE A 19 -33.98 -6.19 -16.08
N ASN A 20 -34.44 -5.03 -16.57
CA ASN A 20 -33.56 -3.87 -16.80
C ASN A 20 -32.89 -3.40 -15.50
N TYR A 21 -33.60 -3.45 -14.38
CA TYR A 21 -33.02 -3.11 -13.08
C TYR A 21 -31.91 -4.11 -12.67
N ILE A 22 -32.15 -5.42 -12.82
CA ILE A 22 -31.18 -6.47 -12.50
C ILE A 22 -29.95 -6.36 -13.41
N GLN A 23 -30.14 -6.13 -14.71
CA GLN A 23 -29.06 -5.93 -15.67
C GLN A 23 -28.20 -4.72 -15.30
N LYS A 24 -28.83 -3.59 -15.00
CA LYS A 24 -28.14 -2.37 -14.58
C LYS A 24 -27.35 -2.55 -13.29
N GLN A 25 -27.88 -3.33 -12.34
CA GLN A 25 -27.16 -3.70 -11.11
C GLN A 25 -25.93 -4.57 -11.40
N ALA A 26 -26.07 -5.56 -12.28
CA ALA A 26 -24.97 -6.43 -12.70
C ALA A 26 -23.87 -5.62 -13.46
N GLU A 27 -24.27 -4.72 -14.37
CA GLU A 27 -23.34 -3.82 -15.05
C GLU A 27 -22.59 -2.89 -14.08
N ASN A 28 -23.30 -2.32 -13.10
CA ASN A 28 -22.67 -1.47 -12.09
C ASN A 28 -21.68 -2.26 -11.20
N GLN A 29 -22.01 -3.51 -10.86
CA GLN A 29 -21.11 -4.39 -10.12
C GLN A 29 -19.87 -4.73 -10.97
N ASN A 30 -20.03 -5.05 -12.25
CA ASN A 30 -18.91 -5.34 -13.14
C ASN A 30 -18.00 -4.12 -13.30
N ARG A 31 -18.56 -2.93 -13.52
CA ARG A 31 -17.79 -1.68 -13.57
C ARG A 31 -17.02 -1.41 -12.26
N LEU A 32 -17.64 -1.68 -11.12
CA LEU A 32 -16.98 -1.54 -9.81
C LEU A 32 -15.80 -2.51 -9.67
N VAL A 33 -15.95 -3.75 -10.14
CA VAL A 33 -14.87 -4.75 -10.15
C VAL A 33 -13.76 -4.32 -11.11
N GLU A 34 -14.08 -3.87 -12.32
CA GLU A 34 -13.11 -3.34 -13.29
C GLU A 34 -12.34 -2.14 -12.73
N THR A 35 -13.03 -1.16 -12.16
CA THR A 35 -12.39 0.02 -11.54
C THR A 35 -11.49 -0.38 -10.37
N LYS A 36 -11.89 -1.37 -9.55
CA LYS A 36 -11.05 -1.89 -8.47
C LYS A 36 -9.82 -2.63 -9.01
N MET A 37 -9.97 -3.39 -10.11
CA MET A 37 -8.85 -4.07 -10.76
C MET A 37 -7.87 -3.07 -11.39
N GLU A 38 -8.36 -2.03 -12.05
CA GLU A 38 -7.53 -0.95 -12.60
C GLU A 38 -6.78 -0.19 -11.49
N ALA A 39 -7.47 0.12 -10.39
CA ALA A 39 -6.85 0.73 -9.21
C ALA A 39 -5.78 -0.17 -8.60
N LEU A 40 -6.00 -1.47 -8.54
CA LEU A 40 -5.01 -2.47 -8.13
C LEU A 40 -3.79 -2.47 -9.03
N GLN A 41 -4.00 -2.56 -10.35
CA GLN A 41 -2.91 -2.56 -11.33
C GLN A 41 -2.11 -1.26 -11.27
N SER A 42 -2.75 -0.11 -10.98
CA SER A 42 -2.07 1.17 -10.85
C SER A 42 -1.32 1.33 -9.51
N GLN A 43 -1.80 0.67 -8.44
CA GLN A 43 -1.24 0.80 -7.07
C GLN A 43 -0.26 -0.30 -6.72
N MET A 44 -0.38 -1.48 -7.32
CA MET A 44 0.60 -2.55 -7.14
C MET A 44 1.65 -2.47 -8.24
N ASN A 45 2.90 -2.32 -7.84
CA ASN A 45 4.02 -2.50 -8.75
C ASN A 45 3.97 -3.94 -9.33
N PRO A 46 3.73 -4.16 -10.65
CA PRO A 46 3.69 -5.51 -11.22
C PRO A 46 4.94 -6.32 -10.87
N HIS A 47 6.07 -5.67 -10.78
CA HIS A 47 7.33 -6.25 -10.35
C HIS A 47 7.26 -6.85 -8.93
N PHE A 48 6.54 -6.21 -8.00
CA PHE A 48 6.32 -6.77 -6.65
C PHE A 48 5.58 -8.12 -6.71
N VAL A 49 4.53 -8.22 -7.53
CA VAL A 49 3.77 -9.46 -7.70
C VAL A 49 4.63 -10.57 -8.31
N PHE A 50 5.37 -10.27 -9.39
CA PHE A 50 6.29 -11.23 -10.00
C PHE A 50 7.37 -11.69 -9.04
N ASN A 51 7.94 -10.77 -8.28
CA ASN A 51 8.95 -11.10 -7.27
C ASN A 51 8.38 -11.99 -6.16
N ALA A 52 7.14 -11.73 -5.73
CA ALA A 52 6.48 -12.55 -4.73
C ALA A 52 6.26 -13.99 -5.22
N ILE A 53 5.80 -14.16 -6.46
CA ILE A 53 5.61 -15.47 -7.08
C ILE A 53 6.96 -16.22 -7.17
N ASN A 54 8.01 -15.54 -7.62
CA ASN A 54 9.36 -16.11 -7.71
C ASN A 54 9.89 -16.54 -6.33
N SER A 55 9.64 -15.76 -5.28
CA SER A 55 10.05 -16.11 -3.91
C SER A 55 9.31 -17.36 -3.40
N ILE A 56 8.01 -17.46 -3.65
CA ILE A 56 7.23 -18.66 -3.30
C ILE A 56 7.79 -19.88 -4.03
N GLN A 57 8.06 -19.79 -5.34
CA GLN A 57 8.66 -20.87 -6.12
C GLN A 57 10.02 -21.29 -5.56
N PHE A 58 10.87 -20.32 -5.19
CA PHE A 58 12.17 -20.57 -4.59
C PHE A 58 12.07 -21.37 -3.28
N TYR A 59 11.17 -21.01 -2.37
CA TYR A 59 10.96 -21.73 -1.11
C TYR A 59 10.41 -23.15 -1.36
N ILE A 60 9.50 -23.33 -2.33
CA ILE A 60 8.99 -24.65 -2.71
C ILE A 60 10.12 -25.53 -3.25
N ILE A 61 10.96 -25.00 -4.16
CA ILE A 61 12.10 -25.75 -4.74
C ILE A 61 13.09 -26.16 -3.64
N LYS A 62 13.33 -25.26 -2.68
CA LYS A 62 14.20 -25.53 -1.53
C LYS A 62 13.55 -26.47 -0.48
N LYS A 63 12.31 -26.91 -0.71
CA LYS A 63 11.52 -27.73 0.24
C LYS A 63 11.35 -27.05 1.62
N ASN A 64 11.42 -25.74 1.67
CA ASN A 64 11.17 -24.95 2.87
C ASN A 64 9.70 -24.54 2.90
N THR A 65 8.85 -25.47 3.34
CA THR A 65 7.39 -25.30 3.34
C THR A 65 6.94 -24.20 4.31
N ASP A 66 7.61 -24.09 5.46
CA ASP A 66 7.24 -23.11 6.50
C ASP A 66 7.43 -21.68 6.00
N ASP A 67 8.57 -21.38 5.40
CA ASP A 67 8.82 -20.06 4.80
C ASP A 67 7.90 -19.81 3.59
N ALA A 68 7.60 -20.82 2.77
CA ALA A 68 6.64 -20.68 1.67
C ALA A 68 5.24 -20.30 2.20
N MET A 69 4.79 -20.97 3.27
CA MET A 69 3.47 -20.69 3.89
C MET A 69 3.45 -19.33 4.57
N MET A 70 4.52 -18.94 5.29
CA MET A 70 4.66 -17.64 5.91
C MET A 70 4.62 -16.53 4.85
N PHE A 71 5.42 -16.66 3.79
CA PHE A 71 5.46 -15.72 2.68
C PHE A 71 4.09 -15.56 2.02
N LEU A 72 3.41 -16.67 1.71
CA LEU A 72 2.09 -16.66 1.11
C LEU A 72 1.04 -16.00 2.03
N GLY A 73 1.15 -16.22 3.33
CA GLY A 73 0.29 -15.60 4.35
C GLY A 73 0.42 -14.08 4.36
N GLU A 74 1.65 -13.57 4.45
CA GLU A 74 1.91 -12.11 4.44
C GLU A 74 1.54 -11.49 3.08
N PHE A 75 1.87 -12.15 1.97
CA PHE A 75 1.47 -11.71 0.63
C PHE A 75 -0.06 -11.60 0.50
N SER A 76 -0.80 -12.58 1.01
CA SER A 76 -2.27 -12.56 1.00
C SER A 76 -2.84 -11.39 1.83
N LYS A 77 -2.21 -11.04 2.96
CA LYS A 77 -2.59 -9.86 3.76
C LYS A 77 -2.38 -8.57 2.98
N ILE A 78 -1.22 -8.41 2.33
CA ILE A 78 -0.92 -7.23 1.51
C ILE A 78 -1.94 -7.07 0.38
N ILE A 79 -2.21 -8.15 -0.39
CA ILE A 79 -3.19 -8.11 -1.47
C ILE A 79 -4.56 -7.67 -0.96
N ARG A 80 -5.03 -8.27 0.13
CA ARG A 80 -6.33 -7.94 0.73
C ARG A 80 -6.39 -6.50 1.20
N ASN A 81 -5.34 -6.01 1.89
CA ASN A 81 -5.28 -4.63 2.36
C ASN A 81 -5.24 -3.63 1.20
N THR A 82 -4.46 -3.93 0.15
CA THR A 82 -4.41 -3.11 -1.06
C THR A 82 -5.79 -3.02 -1.73
N LEU A 83 -6.49 -4.16 -1.88
CA LEU A 83 -7.85 -4.20 -2.44
C LEU A 83 -8.84 -3.38 -1.61
N ASN A 84 -8.84 -3.57 -0.28
CA ASN A 84 -9.76 -2.91 0.62
C ASN A 84 -9.52 -1.40 0.71
N ASN A 85 -8.28 -0.96 0.52
CA ASN A 85 -7.87 0.42 0.68
C ASN A 85 -7.74 1.18 -0.65
N SER A 86 -7.83 0.49 -1.80
CA SER A 86 -7.67 1.09 -3.14
C SER A 86 -8.66 2.22 -3.45
N SER A 87 -9.85 2.17 -2.85
CA SER A 87 -10.91 3.18 -3.05
C SER A 87 -11.04 4.16 -1.87
N LYS A 88 -10.23 4.02 -0.82
CA LYS A 88 -10.29 4.90 0.35
C LYS A 88 -9.36 6.10 0.15
N LEU A 89 -9.81 7.29 0.53
CA LEU A 89 -8.96 8.49 0.60
C LEU A 89 -8.08 8.50 1.86
N LYS A 90 -8.52 7.82 2.91
CA LYS A 90 -7.85 7.78 4.22
C LYS A 90 -8.10 6.46 4.93
N ILE A 91 -7.10 6.04 5.69
CA ILE A 91 -7.12 4.89 6.59
C ILE A 91 -6.57 5.30 7.95
N SER A 92 -6.78 4.49 8.99
CA SER A 92 -6.11 4.73 10.27
C SER A 92 -4.61 4.50 10.18
N LEU A 93 -3.84 5.21 10.99
CA LEU A 93 -2.40 4.97 11.12
C LEU A 93 -2.11 3.52 11.54
N LYS A 94 -3.01 2.90 12.31
CA LYS A 94 -2.93 1.49 12.67
C LYS A 94 -2.94 0.59 11.41
N GLU A 95 -3.89 0.81 10.49
CA GLU A 95 -3.99 0.04 9.24
C GLU A 95 -2.74 0.23 8.36
N GLU A 96 -2.17 1.45 8.31
CA GLU A 96 -0.93 1.73 7.57
C GLU A 96 0.26 1.00 8.19
N ILE A 97 0.41 1.01 9.53
CA ILE A 97 1.48 0.30 10.25
C ILE A 97 1.37 -1.21 10.05
N GLU A 98 0.18 -1.78 10.14
CA GLU A 98 -0.06 -3.21 9.89
C GLU A 98 0.32 -3.60 8.45
N PHE A 99 -0.04 -2.77 7.47
CA PHE A 99 0.35 -2.96 6.08
C PHE A 99 1.87 -2.90 5.91
N LEU A 100 2.53 -1.88 6.46
CA LEU A 100 3.98 -1.71 6.39
C LEU A 100 4.74 -2.88 7.03
N ASN A 101 4.27 -3.35 8.18
CA ASN A 101 4.89 -4.48 8.85
C ASN A 101 4.87 -5.74 7.96
N SER A 102 3.71 -6.07 7.38
CA SER A 102 3.61 -7.20 6.43
C SER A 102 4.49 -7.00 5.20
N TYR A 103 4.58 -5.77 4.68
CA TYR A 103 5.40 -5.44 3.53
C TYR A 103 6.90 -5.60 3.83
N ILE A 104 7.36 -5.08 4.98
CA ILE A 104 8.77 -5.20 5.41
C ILE A 104 9.14 -6.67 5.65
N ILE A 105 8.26 -7.45 6.28
CA ILE A 105 8.48 -8.89 6.48
C ILE A 105 8.73 -9.57 5.14
N LEU A 106 7.89 -9.34 4.11
CA LEU A 106 8.07 -9.94 2.79
C LEU A 106 9.38 -9.53 2.13
N GLU A 107 9.70 -8.23 2.14
CA GLU A 107 10.96 -7.75 1.57
C GLU A 107 12.16 -8.33 2.34
N ASN A 108 12.08 -8.41 3.68
CA ASN A 108 13.16 -8.97 4.49
C ASN A 108 13.38 -10.48 4.22
N MET A 109 12.31 -11.24 4.03
CA MET A 109 12.41 -12.65 3.63
C MET A 109 13.17 -12.80 2.29
N ARG A 110 13.01 -11.86 1.36
CA ARG A 110 13.76 -11.81 0.08
C ARG A 110 15.23 -11.45 0.26
N PHE A 111 15.56 -10.82 1.38
CA PHE A 111 16.92 -10.50 1.83
C PHE A 111 17.48 -11.53 2.82
N ASP A 112 16.98 -12.77 2.78
CA ASP A 112 17.41 -13.86 3.68
C ASP A 112 17.27 -13.49 5.17
N ASN A 113 16.29 -12.67 5.52
CA ASN A 113 16.02 -12.16 6.87
C ASN A 113 17.21 -11.42 7.52
N ARG A 114 18.07 -10.77 6.71
CA ARG A 114 19.28 -10.08 7.19
C ARG A 114 19.02 -8.68 7.73
N VAL A 115 17.88 -8.07 7.39
CA VAL A 115 17.56 -6.69 7.80
C VAL A 115 16.94 -6.70 9.18
N PHE A 116 17.61 -6.04 10.13
CA PHE A 116 16.97 -5.74 11.41
C PHE A 116 16.05 -4.53 11.24
N PHE A 117 14.77 -4.71 11.49
CA PHE A 117 13.82 -3.60 11.38
C PHE A 117 13.01 -3.41 12.65
N GLU A 118 12.61 -2.16 12.90
CA GLU A 118 11.79 -1.79 14.05
C GLU A 118 10.80 -0.68 13.67
N ILE A 119 9.56 -0.81 14.13
CA ILE A 119 8.54 0.24 14.01
C ILE A 119 8.21 0.72 15.43
N GLN A 120 8.57 1.95 15.73
CA GLN A 120 8.36 2.59 17.03
C GLN A 120 7.23 3.61 16.90
N VAL A 121 6.30 3.57 17.84
CA VAL A 121 5.21 4.54 17.94
C VAL A 121 5.23 5.16 19.34
N ASP A 122 5.25 6.50 19.39
CA ASP A 122 5.17 7.22 20.66
C ASP A 122 3.87 6.85 21.38
N THR A 123 3.95 6.60 22.68
CA THR A 123 2.82 6.21 23.53
C THR A 123 1.71 7.28 23.59
N SER A 124 2.02 8.52 23.26
CA SER A 124 1.05 9.61 23.15
C SER A 124 0.13 9.52 21.91
N ILE A 125 0.46 8.64 20.95
CA ILE A 125 -0.25 8.51 19.69
C ILE A 125 -1.36 7.47 19.78
N ASP A 126 -2.62 7.88 19.61
CA ASP A 126 -3.73 6.96 19.35
C ASP A 126 -3.78 6.63 17.84
N VAL A 127 -3.09 5.56 17.47
CA VAL A 127 -2.98 5.11 16.08
C VAL A 127 -4.32 4.79 15.40
N SER A 128 -5.38 4.56 16.19
CA SER A 128 -6.72 4.28 15.65
C SER A 128 -7.47 5.54 15.23
N LYS A 129 -7.10 6.70 15.79
CA LYS A 129 -7.75 7.99 15.51
C LYS A 129 -7.05 8.79 14.41
N ILE A 130 -5.73 8.68 14.32
CA ILE A 130 -4.98 9.40 13.28
C ILE A 130 -5.28 8.79 11.91
N GLN A 131 -5.59 9.65 10.95
CA GLN A 131 -5.91 9.27 9.57
C GLN A 131 -4.80 9.69 8.63
N VAL A 132 -4.39 8.76 7.75
CA VAL A 132 -3.34 8.97 6.74
C VAL A 132 -3.81 8.47 5.37
N PRO A 133 -3.21 8.94 4.26
CA PRO A 133 -3.43 8.32 2.96
C PRO A 133 -2.95 6.86 2.97
N PRO A 134 -3.67 5.93 2.32
CA PRO A 134 -3.25 4.54 2.26
C PRO A 134 -1.94 4.37 1.47
N MET A 135 -1.09 3.44 1.90
CA MET A 135 0.21 3.12 1.26
C MET A 135 1.10 4.37 1.06
N LEU A 136 1.07 5.29 2.04
CA LEU A 136 1.85 6.52 2.02
C LEU A 136 3.35 6.23 2.12
N LEU A 137 3.72 5.30 3.00
CA LEU A 137 5.11 5.03 3.36
C LEU A 137 5.75 3.91 2.52
N GLN A 138 4.94 3.07 1.89
CA GLN A 138 5.41 1.93 1.08
C GLN A 138 6.50 2.30 0.07
N PRO A 139 6.38 3.37 -0.76
CA PRO A 139 7.39 3.68 -1.76
C PRO A 139 8.75 4.05 -1.17
N PHE A 140 8.79 4.58 0.04
CA PHE A 140 10.04 4.88 0.73
C PHE A 140 10.71 3.59 1.21
N ILE A 141 9.93 2.66 1.76
CA ILE A 141 10.44 1.35 2.19
C ILE A 141 10.92 0.53 0.98
N GLU A 142 10.16 0.55 -0.13
CA GLU A 142 10.57 -0.08 -1.38
C GLU A 142 11.94 0.45 -1.84
N ASN A 143 12.17 1.76 -1.77
CA ASN A 143 13.44 2.37 -2.13
C ASN A 143 14.57 1.94 -1.19
N VAL A 144 14.33 1.78 0.11
CA VAL A 144 15.34 1.30 1.05
C VAL A 144 15.80 -0.11 0.65
N PHE A 145 14.88 -1.05 0.45
CA PHE A 145 15.21 -2.42 0.05
C PHE A 145 15.83 -2.50 -1.34
N ALA A 146 15.38 -1.67 -2.29
CA ALA A 146 15.87 -1.72 -3.67
C ALA A 146 17.23 -1.02 -3.86
N HIS A 147 17.56 -0.01 -3.06
CA HIS A 147 18.67 0.89 -3.36
C HIS A 147 19.61 1.14 -2.19
N ALA A 148 19.15 1.11 -0.93
CA ALA A 148 20.01 1.40 0.21
C ALA A 148 20.81 0.18 0.65
N PHE A 149 20.24 -1.01 0.59
CA PHE A 149 20.87 -2.23 1.06
C PHE A 149 21.53 -3.00 -0.10
N ASN A 150 22.80 -3.29 0.06
CA ASN A 150 23.58 -4.14 -0.84
C ASN A 150 24.39 -5.14 -0.02
N GLU A 151 25.18 -5.98 -0.70
CA GLU A 151 26.01 -7.02 -0.07
C GLU A 151 27.10 -6.46 0.83
N THR A 152 27.50 -5.18 0.66
CA THR A 152 28.56 -4.56 1.45
C THR A 152 28.12 -4.12 2.84
N ILE A 153 26.80 -4.02 3.07
CA ILE A 153 26.24 -3.64 4.39
C ILE A 153 26.15 -4.90 5.26
N ALA A 154 27.04 -4.98 6.26
CA ALA A 154 27.16 -6.18 7.10
C ALA A 154 25.91 -6.42 7.96
N ASN A 155 25.31 -5.37 8.53
CA ASN A 155 24.14 -5.43 9.39
C ASN A 155 23.13 -4.35 8.95
N PRO A 156 22.33 -4.59 7.90
CA PRO A 156 21.37 -3.61 7.45
C PRO A 156 20.28 -3.38 8.48
N THR A 157 19.99 -2.11 8.78
CA THR A 157 18.97 -1.71 9.74
C THR A 157 17.99 -0.74 9.11
N LEU A 158 16.70 -0.89 9.47
CA LEU A 158 15.61 -0.01 9.08
C LEU A 158 14.80 0.35 10.32
N GLN A 159 14.71 1.63 10.63
CA GLN A 159 13.89 2.12 11.74
C GLN A 159 12.82 3.06 11.20
N ILE A 160 11.57 2.82 11.63
CA ILE A 160 10.44 3.69 11.35
C ILE A 160 9.94 4.20 12.68
N ARG A 161 9.89 5.52 12.85
CA ARG A 161 9.47 6.14 14.10
C ARG A 161 8.32 7.09 13.87
N PHE A 162 7.26 6.95 14.67
CA PHE A 162 6.13 7.88 14.69
C PHE A 162 6.15 8.65 16.00
N SER A 163 6.14 9.98 15.91
CA SER A 163 6.12 10.90 17.05
C SER A 163 5.13 12.04 16.81
N LEU A 164 4.71 12.71 17.89
CA LEU A 164 3.93 13.95 17.82
C LEU A 164 4.81 15.12 18.19
N MET A 165 4.88 16.12 17.30
CA MET A 165 5.58 17.37 17.58
C MET A 165 4.66 18.56 17.25
N VAL A 166 4.38 19.39 18.26
CA VAL A 166 3.53 20.59 18.13
C VAL A 166 2.17 20.28 17.46
N GLY A 167 1.59 19.13 17.78
CA GLY A 167 0.29 18.68 17.22
C GLY A 167 0.36 18.04 15.83
N SER A 168 1.54 17.97 15.22
CA SER A 168 1.75 17.31 13.92
C SER A 168 2.31 15.91 14.10
N LEU A 169 1.83 14.97 13.30
CA LEU A 169 2.42 13.62 13.22
C LEU A 169 3.72 13.71 12.42
N ILE A 170 4.80 13.23 13.01
CA ILE A 170 6.09 13.09 12.36
C ILE A 170 6.34 11.59 12.14
N CYS A 171 6.66 11.23 10.91
CA CYS A 171 7.14 9.90 10.58
C CYS A 171 8.59 9.99 10.07
N GLU A 172 9.49 9.29 10.73
CA GLU A 172 10.90 9.20 10.35
C GLU A 172 11.19 7.79 9.85
N ILE A 173 11.83 7.69 8.69
CA ILE A 173 12.34 6.44 8.12
C ILE A 173 13.86 6.57 8.05
N ILE A 174 14.55 5.73 8.78
CA ILE A 174 16.00 5.79 8.95
C ILE A 174 16.58 4.43 8.55
N ASP A 175 17.52 4.42 7.62
CA ASP A 175 18.29 3.25 7.24
C ASP A 175 19.80 3.52 7.42
N ASN A 176 20.60 2.45 7.51
CA ASN A 176 22.06 2.52 7.55
C ASN A 176 22.70 2.08 6.22
N GLY A 177 21.96 2.19 5.13
CA GLY A 177 22.43 1.80 3.80
C GLY A 177 23.54 2.69 3.24
N ILE A 178 23.81 2.55 1.95
CA ILE A 178 24.87 3.31 1.25
C ILE A 178 24.60 4.82 1.16
N GLY A 179 23.43 5.25 1.60
CA GLY A 179 22.98 6.65 1.49
C GLY A 179 22.66 7.09 0.07
N MET A 180 22.04 8.24 -0.05
CA MET A 180 21.77 8.86 -1.35
C MET A 180 22.96 9.75 -1.75
N GLY A 181 23.74 9.35 -2.76
CA GLY A 181 24.70 10.26 -3.38
C GLY A 181 23.98 11.47 -3.99
N GLN A 182 24.70 12.60 -4.19
CA GLN A 182 24.12 13.86 -4.70
C GLN A 182 23.30 13.71 -6.00
N SER A 183 23.65 12.73 -6.85
CA SER A 183 22.92 12.42 -8.08
C SER A 183 21.70 11.52 -7.87
N SER A 184 21.61 10.82 -6.73
CA SER A 184 20.55 9.85 -6.45
C SER A 184 19.35 10.48 -5.74
N SER A 185 19.56 11.56 -4.98
CA SER A 185 18.46 12.29 -4.34
C SER A 185 17.47 12.84 -5.37
N ILE A 186 17.95 13.41 -6.48
CA ILE A 186 17.09 13.91 -7.56
C ILE A 186 16.30 12.77 -8.20
N LYS A 187 16.93 11.62 -8.47
CA LYS A 187 16.26 10.45 -9.05
C LYS A 187 15.22 9.83 -8.11
N LEU A 188 15.44 9.85 -6.79
CA LEU A 188 14.47 9.37 -5.82
C LEU A 188 13.18 10.20 -5.89
N PHE A 189 13.29 11.54 -5.92
CA PHE A 189 12.14 12.44 -6.02
C PHE A 189 11.39 12.33 -7.37
N GLU A 190 12.03 11.81 -8.41
CA GLU A 190 11.42 11.58 -9.72
C GLU A 190 10.89 10.15 -9.88
N SER A 191 11.10 9.26 -8.90
CA SER A 191 10.58 7.89 -8.99
C SER A 191 9.05 7.88 -9.12
N LYS A 192 8.53 6.91 -9.90
CA LYS A 192 7.06 6.76 -10.08
C LYS A 192 6.33 6.62 -8.75
N GLY A 193 6.95 5.92 -7.78
CA GLY A 193 6.39 5.74 -6.44
C GLY A 193 6.22 7.05 -5.68
N ILE A 194 7.24 7.90 -5.66
CA ILE A 194 7.17 9.22 -4.98
C ILE A 194 6.19 10.16 -5.69
N LYS A 195 6.09 10.12 -7.02
CA LYS A 195 5.08 10.90 -7.74
C LYS A 195 3.67 10.49 -7.31
N LEU A 196 3.41 9.19 -7.18
CA LEU A 196 2.13 8.67 -6.69
C LEU A 196 1.84 9.09 -5.25
N VAL A 197 2.86 9.12 -4.37
CA VAL A 197 2.75 9.65 -3.00
C VAL A 197 2.33 11.12 -3.04
N LYS A 198 2.98 11.96 -3.85
CA LYS A 198 2.63 13.39 -3.99
C LYS A 198 1.18 13.58 -4.46
N GLU A 199 0.72 12.79 -5.41
CA GLU A 199 -0.66 12.82 -5.89
C GLU A 199 -1.65 12.45 -4.77
N ARG A 200 -1.36 11.37 -4.00
CA ARG A 200 -2.18 10.95 -2.85
C ARG A 200 -2.23 12.03 -1.76
N ILE A 201 -1.08 12.61 -1.40
CA ILE A 201 -0.99 13.71 -0.45
C ILE A 201 -1.85 14.89 -0.94
N SER A 202 -1.75 15.27 -2.19
CA SER A 202 -2.53 16.36 -2.77
C SER A 202 -4.05 16.13 -2.69
N LEU A 203 -4.50 14.90 -2.93
CA LEU A 203 -5.91 14.53 -2.78
C LEU A 203 -6.35 14.53 -1.31
N PHE A 204 -5.50 14.03 -0.42
CA PHE A 204 -5.76 14.00 1.02
C PHE A 204 -5.83 15.42 1.60
N GLN A 205 -4.90 16.30 1.24
CA GLN A 205 -4.84 17.71 1.69
C GLN A 205 -6.07 18.53 1.30
N LYS A 206 -6.78 18.18 0.23
CA LYS A 206 -8.07 18.79 -0.10
C LYS A 206 -9.17 18.48 0.94
N SER A 207 -8.97 17.45 1.74
CA SER A 207 -9.92 16.99 2.77
C SER A 207 -9.45 17.24 4.20
N VAL A 208 -8.21 17.75 4.41
CA VAL A 208 -7.58 17.98 5.71
C VAL A 208 -6.81 19.29 5.69
N SER A 209 -6.82 20.03 6.79
CA SER A 209 -6.23 21.37 6.88
C SER A 209 -4.70 21.38 7.01
N ASP A 210 -4.10 20.25 7.44
CA ASP A 210 -2.68 20.20 7.77
C ASP A 210 -1.84 19.75 6.57
N PRO A 211 -0.78 20.50 6.21
CA PRO A 211 0.08 20.14 5.10
C PRO A 211 0.96 18.94 5.46
N ILE A 212 1.02 17.95 4.56
CA ILE A 212 2.03 16.88 4.62
C ILE A 212 3.23 17.35 3.82
N THR A 213 4.38 17.42 4.47
CA THR A 213 5.66 17.75 3.85
C THR A 213 6.64 16.61 4.08
N PHE A 214 7.63 16.45 3.23
CA PHE A 214 8.70 15.49 3.46
C PHE A 214 10.06 16.09 3.10
N SER A 215 11.06 15.72 3.87
CA SER A 215 12.45 16.10 3.67
C SER A 215 13.35 14.86 3.73
N THR A 216 14.53 14.97 3.15
CA THR A 216 15.55 13.92 3.22
C THR A 216 16.86 14.50 3.69
N THR A 217 17.57 13.75 4.54
CA THR A 217 18.92 14.10 4.99
C THR A 217 19.87 12.94 4.69
N ASN A 218 21.12 13.27 4.29
CA ASN A 218 22.16 12.29 4.04
C ASN A 218 23.16 12.29 5.21
N GLY A 219 23.43 11.11 5.75
CA GLY A 219 24.37 10.98 6.86
C GLY A 219 24.75 9.53 7.15
N GLY A 220 25.24 8.78 6.14
CA GLY A 220 25.56 7.36 6.30
C GLY A 220 24.37 6.43 6.22
N GLY A 221 23.31 6.86 5.58
CA GLY A 221 22.01 6.26 5.34
C GLY A 221 21.05 7.31 4.83
N THR A 222 19.77 6.97 4.73
CA THR A 222 18.71 7.92 4.35
C THR A 222 17.81 8.19 5.54
N HIS A 223 17.53 9.46 5.79
CA HIS A 223 16.54 9.88 6.78
C HIS A 223 15.44 10.66 6.05
N ILE A 224 14.21 10.19 6.15
CA ILE A 224 13.03 10.81 5.54
C ILE A 224 12.09 11.19 6.68
N THR A 225 11.63 12.43 6.69
CA THR A 225 10.63 12.93 7.63
C THR A 225 9.38 13.36 6.87
N LEU A 226 8.24 12.92 7.34
CA LEU A 226 6.91 13.21 6.78
C LEU A 226 6.10 13.99 7.79
#